data_eead25bae733089ac8b621a68517e099
#
_entry.id   eead25bae733089ac8b621a68517e099
#
_cell.length_a   1.000
_cell.length_b   1.000
_cell.length_c   1.000
_cell.angle_alpha   90.00
_cell.angle_beta   90.00
_cell.angle_gamma   90.00
#
_symmetry.space_group_name_H-M   'P 1'
#
loop_
_entity.id
_entity.type
_entity.pdbx_description
1 polymer ?
#
loop_
_entity_poly.entity_id
_entity_poly.type
_entity_poly.pdbx_seq_one_letter_code
_entity_poly.pdbx_strand_id
1 'polypeptide(L)'
;EFLAATATTGSAVVNKTQFDAKTGLANTTTAGIVEKATQAEMNTGDADKFPDAATIRNLFGFNGTTKGHITLPSFLGGFTIQWGTKFYGELPAWVVTVTDTFDTTMDAVYWAGACAYNPNLAGEMAFIVTMRSFTTSQITVDMVELAGSGSQIDAGFTWIAIGLDS
;
A
#
# COMPACT_ATOMS: atom_id res chain seq x y z
N GLU A 1 -19.01 -50.08 21.47
CA GLU A 1 -18.14 -49.27 20.58
C GLU A 1 -18.53 -49.56 19.13
N PHE A 2 -19.11 -48.57 18.43
CA PHE A 2 -19.59 -48.73 17.07
C PHE A 2 -18.38 -48.50 16.12
N LEU A 3 -17.70 -49.57 15.77
CA LEU A 3 -16.64 -49.49 14.75
C LEU A 3 -17.31 -49.51 13.37
N ALA A 4 -17.51 -48.34 12.80
CA ALA A 4 -17.92 -48.25 11.38
C ALA A 4 -16.81 -48.83 10.51
N ALA A 5 -17.17 -49.64 9.52
CA ALA A 5 -16.24 -50.16 8.53
C ALA A 5 -15.56 -48.99 7.75
N THR A 6 -14.34 -49.22 7.29
CA THR A 6 -13.63 -48.23 6.46
C THR A 6 -14.45 -47.89 5.22
N ALA A 7 -14.77 -46.63 5.04
CA ALA A 7 -15.52 -46.18 3.88
C ALA A 7 -14.71 -46.38 2.62
N THR A 8 -15.12 -47.25 1.74
CA THR A 8 -14.48 -47.55 0.46
C THR A 8 -15.27 -46.99 -0.76
N THR A 9 -16.51 -46.57 -0.53
CA THR A 9 -17.40 -46.01 -1.55
C THR A 9 -18.10 -44.75 -1.01
N GLY A 10 -18.54 -43.88 -1.91
CA GLY A 10 -19.09 -42.55 -1.59
C GLY A 10 -20.33 -42.49 -0.72
N SER A 11 -20.93 -43.63 -0.28
CA SER A 11 -22.09 -43.72 0.59
C SER A 11 -21.75 -44.30 1.98
N ALA A 12 -20.52 -44.65 2.26
CA ALA A 12 -20.16 -45.24 3.56
C ALA A 12 -19.90 -44.14 4.62
N VAL A 13 -20.28 -44.43 5.84
CA VAL A 13 -20.00 -43.55 6.99
C VAL A 13 -18.51 -43.55 7.25
N VAL A 14 -17.89 -42.36 7.27
CA VAL A 14 -16.47 -42.16 7.59
C VAL A 14 -16.28 -42.55 9.08
N ASN A 15 -15.38 -43.47 9.35
CA ASN A 15 -15.03 -43.82 10.72
C ASN A 15 -14.08 -42.75 11.33
N LYS A 16 -13.94 -42.80 12.68
CA LYS A 16 -13.11 -41.83 13.42
C LYS A 16 -11.68 -41.76 12.87
N THR A 17 -11.07 -42.89 12.54
CA THR A 17 -9.68 -42.92 12.02
C THR A 17 -9.56 -42.21 10.68
N GLN A 18 -10.55 -42.41 9.79
CA GLN A 18 -10.58 -41.71 8.49
C GLN A 18 -10.83 -40.21 8.66
N PHE A 19 -11.66 -39.84 9.61
CA PHE A 19 -11.92 -38.44 9.96
C PHE A 19 -10.64 -37.79 10.52
N ASP A 20 -10.04 -38.43 11.53
CA ASP A 20 -8.81 -37.94 12.18
C ASP A 20 -7.65 -37.81 11.17
N ALA A 21 -7.54 -38.76 10.23
CA ALA A 21 -6.54 -38.69 9.17
C ALA A 21 -6.75 -37.51 8.19
N LYS A 22 -8.00 -37.03 8.06
CA LYS A 22 -8.35 -35.89 7.20
C LYS A 22 -8.39 -34.56 7.95
N THR A 23 -8.37 -34.55 9.27
CA THR A 23 -8.31 -33.34 10.08
C THR A 23 -6.88 -32.84 10.32
N GLY A 24 -5.87 -33.61 9.91
CA GLY A 24 -4.48 -33.13 9.87
C GLY A 24 -4.32 -32.01 8.85
N LEU A 25 -3.36 -31.13 9.09
CA LEU A 25 -3.04 -30.04 8.15
C LEU A 25 -2.59 -30.61 6.80
N ALA A 26 -3.05 -30.00 5.72
CA ALA A 26 -2.58 -30.34 4.37
C ALA A 26 -1.13 -29.91 4.19
N ASN A 27 -0.35 -30.72 3.48
CA ASN A 27 0.99 -30.36 3.03
C ASN A 27 1.18 -30.78 1.55
N THR A 28 2.36 -30.61 0.99
CA THR A 28 2.64 -30.89 -0.41
C THR A 28 2.45 -32.37 -0.82
N THR A 29 2.37 -33.29 0.13
CA THR A 29 2.25 -34.73 -0.11
C THR A 29 1.00 -35.37 0.50
N THR A 30 0.34 -34.70 1.44
CA THR A 30 -0.79 -35.24 2.19
C THR A 30 -1.99 -34.31 2.09
N ALA A 31 -3.12 -34.83 1.58
CA ALA A 31 -4.38 -34.11 1.60
C ALA A 31 -4.93 -34.04 3.04
N GLY A 32 -5.30 -32.85 3.49
CA GLY A 32 -5.84 -32.60 4.82
C GLY A 32 -6.70 -31.34 4.84
N ILE A 33 -6.95 -30.82 6.03
CA ILE A 33 -7.61 -29.52 6.22
C ILE A 33 -6.55 -28.43 6.07
N VAL A 34 -6.79 -27.50 5.17
CA VAL A 34 -5.91 -26.32 5.01
C VAL A 34 -6.27 -25.31 6.09
N GLU A 35 -5.30 -24.95 6.91
CA GLU A 35 -5.46 -23.91 7.92
C GLU A 35 -5.49 -22.53 7.26
N LYS A 36 -6.34 -21.66 7.79
CA LYS A 36 -6.41 -20.27 7.36
C LYS A 36 -5.18 -19.49 7.86
N ALA A 37 -4.47 -18.84 6.97
CA ALA A 37 -3.35 -17.99 7.33
C ALA A 37 -3.79 -16.71 8.07
N THR A 38 -3.05 -16.34 9.09
CA THR A 38 -3.11 -15.00 9.70
C THR A 38 -2.33 -13.99 8.86
N GLN A 39 -2.55 -12.69 9.11
CA GLN A 39 -1.79 -11.63 8.45
C GLN A 39 -0.27 -11.76 8.69
N ALA A 40 0.13 -12.10 9.93
CA ALA A 40 1.54 -12.27 10.29
C ALA A 40 2.21 -13.42 9.52
N GLU A 41 1.53 -14.54 9.39
CA GLU A 41 2.01 -15.72 8.65
C GLU A 41 2.09 -15.45 7.15
N MET A 42 1.15 -14.68 6.60
CA MET A 42 1.23 -14.23 5.21
C MET A 42 2.42 -13.30 4.97
N ASN A 43 2.68 -12.38 5.90
CA ASN A 43 3.83 -11.47 5.78
C ASN A 43 5.18 -12.20 5.84
N THR A 44 5.24 -13.33 6.56
CA THR A 44 6.45 -14.16 6.64
C THR A 44 6.54 -15.23 5.54
N GLY A 45 5.49 -15.38 4.72
CA GLY A 45 5.48 -16.34 3.62
C GLY A 45 5.33 -17.80 4.07
N ASP A 46 4.50 -18.06 5.09
CA ASP A 46 4.19 -19.42 5.52
C ASP A 46 3.47 -20.18 4.39
N ALA A 47 4.10 -21.23 3.88
CA ALA A 47 3.67 -21.96 2.69
C ALA A 47 2.53 -22.96 2.95
N ASP A 48 2.28 -23.32 4.21
CA ASP A 48 1.37 -24.41 4.56
C ASP A 48 -0.06 -23.91 4.87
N LYS A 49 -0.32 -22.60 4.74
CA LYS A 49 -1.60 -21.97 5.07
C LYS A 49 -2.22 -21.25 3.88
N PHE A 50 -3.52 -21.22 3.85
CA PHE A 50 -4.27 -20.57 2.78
C PHE A 50 -4.88 -19.22 3.23
N PRO A 51 -4.59 -18.10 2.56
CA PRO A 51 -5.18 -16.82 2.92
C PRO A 51 -6.64 -16.75 2.49
N ASP A 52 -7.48 -16.19 3.34
CA ASP A 52 -8.81 -15.78 2.90
C ASP A 52 -8.80 -14.42 2.19
N ALA A 53 -9.94 -14.06 1.59
CA ALA A 53 -10.06 -12.80 0.85
C ALA A 53 -9.80 -11.55 1.72
N ALA A 54 -10.13 -11.60 3.01
CA ALA A 54 -9.88 -10.48 3.93
C ALA A 54 -8.38 -10.34 4.23
N THR A 55 -7.71 -11.47 4.46
CA THR A 55 -6.25 -11.50 4.67
C THR A 55 -5.52 -11.00 3.42
N ILE A 56 -5.90 -11.47 2.22
CA ILE A 56 -5.33 -10.98 0.94
C ILE A 56 -5.54 -9.47 0.80
N ARG A 57 -6.76 -8.97 1.04
CA ARG A 57 -7.04 -7.53 0.95
C ARG A 57 -6.18 -6.70 1.90
N ASN A 58 -5.94 -7.21 3.12
CA ASN A 58 -5.16 -6.51 4.13
C ASN A 58 -3.63 -6.57 3.89
N LEU A 59 -3.17 -7.44 2.97
CA LEU A 59 -1.77 -7.44 2.51
C LEU A 59 -1.44 -6.17 1.71
N PHE A 60 -2.44 -5.61 1.03
CA PHE A 60 -2.27 -4.37 0.30
C PHE A 60 -2.68 -3.22 1.22
N GLY A 61 -1.70 -2.54 1.81
CA GLY A 61 -1.93 -1.29 2.51
C GLY A 61 -2.53 -0.29 1.53
N PHE A 62 -3.79 0.07 1.69
CA PHE A 62 -4.45 1.08 0.90
C PHE A 62 -5.08 2.13 1.81
N ASN A 63 -4.62 3.34 1.69
CA ASN A 63 -5.22 4.50 2.31
C ASN A 63 -5.56 5.53 1.21
N GLY A 64 -6.83 5.90 1.08
CA GLY A 64 -7.37 6.63 -0.06
C GLY A 64 -7.94 8.02 0.29
N THR A 65 -7.17 8.84 0.99
CA THR A 65 -7.51 10.26 1.23
C THR A 65 -6.67 11.17 0.32
N THR A 66 -6.55 12.46 0.66
CA THR A 66 -5.66 13.42 -0.02
C THR A 66 -4.19 13.01 0.02
N LYS A 67 -3.81 12.16 0.96
CA LYS A 67 -2.58 11.39 0.99
C LYS A 67 -2.93 9.91 1.07
N GLY A 68 -2.12 9.07 0.49
CA GLY A 68 -2.33 7.63 0.54
C GLY A 68 -1.11 6.85 0.11
N HIS A 69 -1.20 5.54 0.28
CA HIS A 69 -0.18 4.62 -0.16
C HIS A 69 -0.77 3.27 -0.58
N ILE A 70 0.00 2.54 -1.37
CA ILE A 70 -0.17 1.12 -1.63
C ILE A 70 1.18 0.47 -1.34
N THR A 71 1.20 -0.50 -0.43
CA THR A 71 2.39 -1.30 -0.13
C THR A 71 2.14 -2.75 -0.51
N LEU A 72 3.03 -3.34 -1.29
CA LEU A 72 3.05 -4.77 -1.51
C LEU A 72 3.62 -5.47 -0.28
N PRO A 73 3.15 -6.67 0.04
CA PRO A 73 3.69 -7.47 1.13
C PRO A 73 5.22 -7.65 1.02
N SER A 74 5.91 -7.78 2.15
CA SER A 74 7.37 -7.91 2.20
C SER A 74 7.89 -9.12 1.40
N PHE A 75 7.15 -10.23 1.34
CA PHE A 75 7.51 -11.38 0.50
C PHE A 75 7.46 -11.10 -1.02
N LEU A 76 6.80 -10.02 -1.44
CA LEU A 76 6.82 -9.45 -2.80
C LEU A 76 7.79 -8.26 -2.89
N GLY A 77 8.66 -8.09 -1.90
CA GLY A 77 9.70 -7.09 -1.87
C GLY A 77 9.31 -5.75 -1.24
N GLY A 78 8.12 -5.63 -0.62
CA GLY A 78 7.72 -4.40 0.10
C GLY A 78 7.60 -3.17 -0.79
N PHE A 79 7.40 -3.33 -2.10
CA PHE A 79 7.30 -2.19 -3.03
C PHE A 79 6.14 -1.28 -2.65
N THR A 80 6.43 -0.01 -2.48
CA THR A 80 5.48 0.99 -2.00
C THR A 80 5.36 2.16 -2.97
N ILE A 81 4.13 2.54 -3.25
CA ILE A 81 3.79 3.77 -3.96
C ILE A 81 3.00 4.64 -3.00
N GLN A 82 3.45 5.89 -2.81
CA GLN A 82 2.73 6.89 -2.02
C GLN A 82 2.40 8.09 -2.88
N TRP A 83 1.32 8.77 -2.54
CA TRP A 83 0.89 10.00 -3.21
C TRP A 83 0.30 10.98 -2.21
N GLY A 84 0.28 12.23 -2.60
CA GLY A 84 -0.33 13.27 -1.79
C GLY A 84 -0.58 14.54 -2.56
N THR A 85 -1.39 15.39 -1.94
CA THR A 85 -1.63 16.75 -2.39
C THR A 85 -1.39 17.68 -1.21
N LYS A 86 -0.56 18.69 -1.42
CA LYS A 86 -0.28 19.73 -0.45
C LYS A 86 -0.77 21.06 -0.98
N PHE A 87 -1.67 21.67 -0.26
CA PHE A 87 -2.08 23.04 -0.49
C PHE A 87 -1.20 23.98 0.34
N TYR A 88 -0.69 25.02 -0.27
CA TYR A 88 0.15 26.02 0.38
C TYR A 88 -0.61 27.30 0.69
N GLY A 89 -1.58 27.68 -0.15
CA GLY A 89 -2.25 28.97 -0.12
C GLY A 89 -1.57 29.97 -1.06
N GLU A 90 -1.62 31.23 -0.69
CA GLU A 90 -1.07 32.32 -1.48
C GLU A 90 0.46 32.24 -1.57
N LEU A 91 1.00 32.20 -2.79
CA LEU A 91 2.43 32.29 -3.02
C LEU A 91 2.89 33.73 -2.82
N PRO A 92 3.94 33.97 -2.01
CA PRO A 92 4.64 35.24 -2.04
C PRO A 92 5.38 35.38 -3.41
N ALA A 93 5.66 36.58 -3.82
CA ALA A 93 6.29 36.94 -5.12
C ALA A 93 7.67 36.33 -5.39
N TRP A 94 8.08 35.28 -4.70
CA TRP A 94 9.42 34.68 -4.74
C TRP A 94 9.34 33.16 -4.66
N VAL A 95 10.50 32.52 -4.73
CA VAL A 95 10.62 31.07 -4.51
C VAL A 95 10.24 30.71 -3.08
N VAL A 96 9.35 29.75 -2.93
CA VAL A 96 8.98 29.16 -1.64
C VAL A 96 9.34 27.69 -1.64
N THR A 97 10.10 27.28 -0.62
CA THR A 97 10.39 25.88 -0.38
C THR A 97 9.32 25.28 0.53
N VAL A 98 8.64 24.23 0.07
CA VAL A 98 7.57 23.56 0.80
C VAL A 98 7.89 22.08 0.95
N THR A 99 7.72 21.58 2.16
CA THR A 99 7.88 20.16 2.49
C THR A 99 6.54 19.52 2.80
N ASP A 100 6.33 18.32 2.30
CA ASP A 100 5.21 17.48 2.67
C ASP A 100 5.70 16.10 3.13
N THR A 101 5.11 15.61 4.22
CA THR A 101 5.45 14.29 4.78
C THR A 101 4.69 13.19 4.05
N PHE A 102 5.31 12.04 3.90
CA PHE A 102 4.66 10.83 3.41
C PHE A 102 3.60 10.33 4.39
N ASP A 103 2.69 9.50 3.90
CA ASP A 103 1.66 8.86 4.74
C ASP A 103 2.30 7.81 5.66
N THR A 104 3.30 7.10 5.16
CA THR A 104 4.16 6.20 5.94
C THR A 104 5.63 6.43 5.59
N THR A 105 6.53 6.18 6.54
CA THR A 105 7.97 6.21 6.28
C THR A 105 8.37 4.99 5.48
N MET A 106 9.16 5.16 4.42
CA MET A 106 9.72 4.07 3.62
C MET A 106 11.15 3.76 4.06
N ASP A 107 11.61 2.53 3.89
CA ASP A 107 13.01 2.17 4.12
C ASP A 107 13.94 2.77 3.06
N ALA A 108 13.45 2.84 1.83
CA ALA A 108 14.15 3.47 0.71
C ALA A 108 13.17 4.15 -0.25
N VAL A 109 13.54 5.30 -0.78
CA VAL A 109 12.84 5.98 -1.88
C VAL A 109 13.72 5.95 -3.11
N TYR A 110 13.22 5.36 -4.20
CA TYR A 110 13.93 5.25 -5.46
C TYR A 110 13.63 6.42 -6.40
N TRP A 111 12.42 6.92 -6.31
CA TRP A 111 11.97 8.02 -7.13
C TRP A 111 10.86 8.80 -6.44
N ALA A 112 10.86 10.11 -6.60
CA ALA A 112 9.75 10.97 -6.25
C ALA A 112 9.60 12.10 -7.27
N GLY A 113 8.37 12.52 -7.51
CA GLY A 113 8.05 13.60 -8.41
C GLY A 113 6.88 14.42 -7.91
N ALA A 114 6.81 15.68 -8.34
CA ALA A 114 5.71 16.56 -8.02
C ALA A 114 5.31 17.39 -9.24
N CYS A 115 4.05 17.78 -9.27
CA CYS A 115 3.52 18.72 -10.27
C CYS A 115 2.66 19.79 -9.61
N ALA A 116 2.55 20.93 -10.29
CA ALA A 116 1.73 22.05 -9.83
C ALA A 116 0.25 21.64 -9.74
N TYR A 117 -0.40 22.10 -8.69
CA TYR A 117 -1.83 21.94 -8.46
C TYR A 117 -2.43 23.28 -8.08
N ASN A 118 -3.42 23.74 -8.86
CA ASN A 118 -4.20 24.91 -8.56
C ASN A 118 -5.64 24.47 -8.22
N PRO A 119 -6.09 24.61 -6.97
CA PRO A 119 -7.44 24.21 -6.57
C PRO A 119 -8.53 25.11 -7.16
N ASN A 120 -8.17 26.32 -7.55
CA ASN A 120 -9.12 27.35 -8.00
C ASN A 120 -9.14 27.51 -9.52
N LEU A 121 -9.13 26.48 -10.29
CA LEU A 121 -9.19 26.35 -11.77
C LEU A 121 -9.60 27.58 -12.62
N ALA A 122 -9.84 28.72 -12.02
CA ALA A 122 -10.36 29.93 -12.65
C ALA A 122 -9.27 30.85 -13.27
N GLY A 123 -8.02 30.44 -13.25
CA GLY A 123 -6.91 31.22 -13.76
C GLY A 123 -5.82 30.37 -14.43
N GLU A 124 -4.95 31.01 -15.19
CA GLU A 124 -3.76 30.39 -15.74
C GLU A 124 -2.85 29.93 -14.58
N MET A 125 -2.24 28.76 -14.71
CA MET A 125 -1.22 28.33 -13.77
C MET A 125 0.00 29.23 -13.94
N ALA A 126 0.13 30.19 -13.05
CA ALA A 126 1.20 31.19 -13.10
C ALA A 126 2.38 30.82 -12.18
N PHE A 127 2.53 29.55 -11.85
CA PHE A 127 3.65 29.05 -11.06
C PHE A 127 4.13 27.69 -11.55
N ILE A 128 5.38 27.37 -11.24
CA ILE A 128 5.98 26.07 -11.47
C ILE A 128 6.35 25.42 -10.15
N VAL A 129 6.38 24.09 -10.16
CA VAL A 129 6.86 23.27 -9.05
C VAL A 129 8.10 22.52 -9.52
N THR A 130 9.16 22.65 -8.77
CA THR A 130 10.43 21.97 -9.05
C THR A 130 10.78 21.07 -7.87
N MET A 131 11.10 19.82 -8.16
CA MET A 131 11.61 18.91 -7.13
C MET A 131 12.94 19.41 -6.61
N ARG A 132 13.03 19.60 -5.28
CA ARG A 132 14.26 19.99 -4.60
C ARG A 132 14.99 18.78 -4.00
N SER A 133 14.29 18.00 -3.20
CA SER A 133 14.83 16.81 -2.55
C SER A 133 13.73 15.91 -2.04
N PHE A 134 14.09 14.69 -1.72
CA PHE A 134 13.24 13.77 -0.96
C PHE A 134 14.09 12.95 0.01
N THR A 135 13.42 12.44 1.04
CA THR A 135 13.97 11.49 2.03
C THR A 135 13.05 10.27 2.11
N THR A 136 13.29 9.38 3.04
CA THR A 136 12.42 8.23 3.29
C THR A 136 11.06 8.60 3.90
N SER A 137 10.89 9.84 4.38
CA SER A 137 9.68 10.29 5.09
C SER A 137 9.01 11.53 4.50
N GLN A 138 9.63 12.20 3.53
CA GLN A 138 9.12 13.47 3.03
C GLN A 138 9.64 13.82 1.63
N ILE A 139 8.90 14.70 0.97
CA ILE A 139 9.27 15.36 -0.28
C ILE A 139 9.37 16.87 -0.05
N THR A 140 10.35 17.51 -0.66
CA THR A 140 10.54 18.96 -0.61
C THR A 140 10.58 19.50 -2.04
N VAL A 141 9.79 20.53 -2.30
CA VAL A 141 9.69 21.20 -3.60
C VAL A 141 9.94 22.69 -3.46
N ASP A 142 10.42 23.30 -4.52
CA ASP A 142 10.41 24.74 -4.69
C ASP A 142 9.23 25.13 -5.60
N MET A 143 8.43 26.08 -5.16
CA MET A 143 7.34 26.67 -5.93
C MET A 143 7.74 28.08 -6.31
N VAL A 144 7.64 28.42 -7.60
CA VAL A 144 8.09 29.69 -8.17
C VAL A 144 6.95 30.33 -8.95
N GLU A 145 6.58 31.53 -8.60
CA GLU A 145 5.66 32.33 -9.40
C GLU A 145 6.32 32.74 -10.71
N LEU A 146 5.62 32.57 -11.85
CA LEU A 146 6.16 32.83 -13.19
C LEU A 146 5.97 34.26 -13.69
N ALA A 147 5.01 34.99 -13.13
CA ALA A 147 4.72 36.37 -13.54
C ALA A 147 4.22 37.16 -12.36
N GLY A 148 4.75 38.35 -12.17
CA GLY A 148 4.30 39.30 -11.17
C GLY A 148 2.91 39.84 -11.49
N SER A 149 1.91 38.97 -11.43
CA SER A 149 0.51 39.36 -11.71
C SER A 149 -0.10 40.19 -10.59
N GLY A 150 0.59 40.34 -9.46
CA GLY A 150 0.05 41.02 -8.26
C GLY A 150 -1.20 40.34 -7.69
N SER A 151 -1.61 39.24 -8.27
CA SER A 151 -2.72 38.42 -7.82
C SER A 151 -2.17 37.33 -6.91
N GLN A 152 -2.67 37.27 -5.74
CA GLN A 152 -2.40 36.17 -4.83
C GLN A 152 -2.94 34.87 -5.45
N ILE A 153 -2.04 33.96 -5.81
CA ILE A 153 -2.38 32.70 -6.46
C ILE A 153 -2.40 31.62 -5.40
N ASP A 154 -3.53 31.00 -5.24
CA ASP A 154 -3.65 29.79 -4.43
C ASP A 154 -2.88 28.66 -5.09
N ALA A 155 -1.79 28.26 -4.48
CA ALA A 155 -0.86 27.29 -5.02
C ALA A 155 -0.80 26.02 -4.16
N GLY A 156 -0.52 24.94 -4.82
CA GLY A 156 -0.28 23.65 -4.22
C GLY A 156 0.50 22.74 -5.16
N PHE A 157 0.77 21.55 -4.71
CA PHE A 157 1.36 20.52 -5.55
C PHE A 157 0.78 19.15 -5.22
N THR A 158 0.72 18.31 -6.23
CA THR A 158 0.51 16.88 -6.09
C THR A 158 1.83 16.18 -6.28
N TRP A 159 2.03 15.07 -5.58
CA TRP A 159 3.26 14.32 -5.64
C TRP A 159 3.01 12.82 -5.62
N ILE A 160 3.99 12.08 -6.11
CA ILE A 160 4.07 10.63 -6.01
C ILE A 160 5.50 10.25 -5.62
N ALA A 161 5.63 9.23 -4.81
CA ALA A 161 6.91 8.64 -4.42
C ALA A 161 6.84 7.12 -4.53
N ILE A 162 7.95 6.51 -4.93
CA ILE A 162 8.08 5.08 -5.16
C ILE A 162 9.31 4.59 -4.38
N GLY A 163 9.11 3.52 -3.60
CA GLY A 163 10.17 2.99 -2.76
C GLY A 163 9.89 1.61 -2.23
N LEU A 164 10.53 1.28 -1.13
CA LEU A 164 10.34 0.05 -0.37
C LEU A 164 9.94 0.37 1.07
N ASP A 165 9.08 -0.48 1.62
CA ASP A 165 8.72 -0.55 3.02
C ASP A 165 8.73 -2.04 3.38
N SER A 166 9.78 -2.52 4.05
CA SER A 166 10.07 -3.95 4.25
C SER A 166 9.86 -4.41 5.70
#